data_0b0816f048b8ffc5ad0c01ec3ed4e1de
#
_entry.id   0b0816f048b8ffc5ad0c01ec3ed4e1de
#
_cell.length_a   1.000
_cell.length_b   1.000
_cell.length_c   1.000
_cell.angle_alpha   90.00
_cell.angle_beta   90.00
_cell.angle_gamma   90.00
#
_symmetry.space_group_name_H-M   'P 1'
#
loop_
_entity.id
_entity.type
_entity.pdbx_description
1 polymer ?
#
loop_
_entity_poly.entity_id
_entity_poly.type
_entity_poly.pdbx_seq_one_letter_code
_entity_poly.pdbx_strand_id
1 'polypeptide(L)'
;MVKPTDKVYVLGDVAMKAKDLKTMLRLNGDKVLVQGNHDCGFGAKELLKYFRDVRAYHVMDRILFSHIPVHTDSVVRFRANIHGHLHERIVQLRCGKPDPRYLCVSVEQWKFSPVNYQVLLDKLSKS
;
A
#
# COMPACT_ATOMS: atom_id res chain seq x y z
N MET A 1 -8.75 14.00 -6.25
CA MET A 1 -9.66 12.93 -6.70
C MET A 1 -8.97 12.05 -7.75
N VAL A 2 -9.17 10.74 -7.67
CA VAL A 2 -8.56 9.79 -8.61
C VAL A 2 -9.29 9.85 -9.96
N LYS A 3 -8.52 10.04 -11.04
CA LYS A 3 -9.02 10.04 -12.41
C LYS A 3 -8.95 8.63 -13.01
N PRO A 4 -9.76 8.29 -14.04
CA PRO A 4 -9.70 6.97 -14.67
C PRO A 4 -8.33 6.60 -15.22
N THR A 5 -7.53 7.58 -15.62
CA THR A 5 -6.17 7.38 -16.17
C THR A 5 -5.07 7.36 -15.12
N ASP A 6 -5.37 7.69 -13.86
CA ASP A 6 -4.38 7.66 -12.78
C ASP A 6 -3.99 6.24 -12.43
N LYS A 7 -2.71 6.03 -12.12
CA LYS A 7 -2.23 4.75 -11.61
C LYS A 7 -2.44 4.71 -10.10
N VAL A 8 -3.07 3.65 -9.62
CA VAL A 8 -3.38 3.48 -8.19
C VAL A 8 -2.75 2.18 -7.70
N TYR A 9 -1.92 2.30 -6.67
CA TYR A 9 -1.34 1.14 -5.99
C TYR A 9 -2.16 0.86 -4.73
N VAL A 10 -2.76 -0.32 -4.67
CA VAL A 10 -3.55 -0.76 -3.52
C VAL A 10 -2.68 -1.71 -2.70
N LEU A 11 -2.36 -1.32 -1.47
CA LEU A 11 -1.43 -2.05 -0.61
C LEU A 11 -2.14 -3.07 0.27
N GLY A 12 -2.94 -3.92 -0.36
CA GLY A 12 -3.50 -5.11 0.25
C GLY A 12 -4.79 -4.96 1.05
N ASP A 13 -5.33 -6.10 1.45
CA ASP A 13 -6.56 -6.24 2.23
C ASP A 13 -7.76 -5.52 1.59
N VAL A 14 -7.94 -5.76 0.28
CA VAL A 14 -9.01 -5.13 -0.51
C VAL A 14 -10.37 -5.63 -0.08
N ALA A 15 -10.48 -6.95 0.12
CA ALA A 15 -11.76 -7.57 0.43
C ALA A 15 -11.54 -8.88 1.18
N MET A 16 -12.51 -9.24 2.01
CA MET A 16 -12.52 -10.53 2.71
C MET A 16 -13.40 -11.55 1.99
N LYS A 17 -14.33 -11.08 1.17
CA LYS A 17 -15.25 -11.91 0.38
C LYS A 17 -15.21 -11.52 -1.09
N ALA A 18 -15.36 -12.52 -1.98
CA ALA A 18 -15.32 -12.28 -3.43
C ALA A 18 -16.33 -11.22 -3.90
N LYS A 19 -17.51 -11.15 -3.29
CA LYS A 19 -18.53 -10.16 -3.64
C LYS A 19 -18.05 -8.72 -3.44
N ASP A 20 -17.15 -8.50 -2.49
CA ASP A 20 -16.64 -7.17 -2.15
C ASP A 20 -15.61 -6.68 -3.17
N LEU A 21 -14.97 -7.59 -3.89
CA LEU A 21 -14.04 -7.25 -4.98
C LEU A 21 -14.72 -6.44 -6.08
N LYS A 22 -16.01 -6.66 -6.31
CA LYS A 22 -16.76 -5.94 -7.34
C LYS A 22 -16.77 -4.43 -7.13
N THR A 23 -16.57 -3.98 -5.91
CA THR A 23 -16.45 -2.55 -5.58
C THR A 23 -15.29 -1.90 -6.33
N MET A 24 -14.22 -2.65 -6.60
CA MET A 24 -13.06 -2.14 -7.34
C MET A 24 -13.41 -1.69 -8.75
N LEU A 25 -14.45 -2.27 -9.38
CA LEU A 25 -14.89 -1.87 -10.71
C LEU A 25 -15.50 -0.48 -10.74
N ARG A 26 -15.97 0.02 -9.60
CA ARG A 26 -16.58 1.36 -9.47
C ARG A 26 -15.56 2.44 -9.20
N LEU A 27 -14.36 2.05 -8.75
CA LEU A 27 -13.33 3.00 -8.38
C LEU A 27 -12.48 3.35 -9.59
N ASN A 28 -12.23 4.65 -9.76
CA ASN A 28 -11.38 5.14 -10.84
C ASN A 28 -9.94 4.71 -10.64
N GLY A 29 -9.22 4.62 -11.75
CA GLY A 29 -7.78 4.41 -11.77
C GLY A 29 -7.39 3.08 -12.41
N ASP A 30 -6.15 3.06 -12.88
CA ASP A 30 -5.47 1.86 -13.36
C ASP A 30 -4.83 1.21 -12.13
N LYS A 31 -5.46 0.16 -11.61
CA LYS A 31 -5.17 -0.38 -10.27
C LYS A 31 -4.20 -1.54 -10.31
N VAL A 32 -3.15 -1.43 -9.52
CA VAL A 32 -2.18 -2.51 -9.25
C VAL A 32 -2.33 -2.92 -7.79
N LEU A 33 -2.51 -4.21 -7.54
CA LEU A 33 -2.63 -4.75 -6.19
C LEU A 33 -1.28 -5.26 -5.70
N VAL A 34 -0.89 -4.83 -4.51
CA VAL A 34 0.11 -5.52 -3.70
C VAL A 34 -0.68 -6.35 -2.67
N GLN A 35 -0.56 -7.67 -2.73
CA GLN A 35 -1.41 -8.56 -1.94
C GLN A 35 -1.22 -8.38 -0.43
N GLY A 36 -2.34 -8.29 0.28
CA GLY A 36 -2.37 -8.34 1.73
C GLY A 36 -2.71 -9.75 2.22
N ASN A 37 -2.62 -9.94 3.53
CA ASN A 37 -2.89 -11.26 4.14
C ASN A 37 -4.33 -11.74 3.90
N HIS A 38 -5.31 -10.83 3.85
CA HIS A 38 -6.71 -11.20 3.55
C HIS A 38 -6.94 -11.51 2.08
N ASP A 39 -6.14 -10.93 1.19
CA ASP A 39 -6.26 -11.15 -0.26
C ASP A 39 -5.74 -12.52 -0.70
N CYS A 40 -4.92 -13.17 0.12
CA CYS A 40 -4.32 -14.48 -0.19
C CYS A 40 -5.35 -15.60 -0.34
N GLY A 41 -6.59 -15.38 0.13
CA GLY A 41 -7.69 -16.31 -0.07
C GLY A 41 -8.25 -16.31 -1.48
N PHE A 42 -7.90 -15.31 -2.30
CA PHE A 42 -8.35 -15.21 -3.69
C PHE A 42 -7.25 -15.68 -4.63
N GLY A 43 -7.64 -16.43 -5.67
CA GLY A 43 -6.69 -16.82 -6.72
C GLY A 43 -6.30 -15.62 -7.58
N ALA A 44 -5.10 -15.70 -8.21
CA ALA A 44 -4.62 -14.65 -9.09
C ALA A 44 -5.60 -14.35 -10.24
N LYS A 45 -6.23 -15.37 -10.80
CA LYS A 45 -7.22 -15.21 -11.86
C LYS A 45 -8.40 -14.34 -11.40
N GLU A 46 -8.87 -14.54 -10.18
CA GLU A 46 -9.97 -13.76 -9.63
C GLU A 46 -9.55 -12.30 -9.44
N LEU A 47 -8.39 -12.05 -8.86
CA LEU A 47 -7.89 -10.71 -8.62
C LEU A 47 -7.61 -9.94 -9.92
N LEU A 48 -7.12 -10.61 -10.95
CA LEU A 48 -6.84 -9.99 -12.24
C LEU A 48 -8.08 -9.54 -13.01
N LYS A 49 -9.28 -9.90 -12.58
CA LYS A 49 -10.52 -9.34 -13.11
C LYS A 49 -10.75 -7.89 -12.67
N TYR A 50 -10.12 -7.48 -11.57
CA TYR A 50 -10.34 -6.18 -10.92
C TYR A 50 -9.11 -5.30 -10.94
N PHE A 51 -7.93 -5.91 -11.02
CA PHE A 51 -6.64 -5.23 -11.01
C PHE A 51 -5.89 -5.53 -12.30
N ARG A 52 -5.17 -4.54 -12.79
CA ARG A 52 -4.30 -4.69 -13.95
C ARG A 52 -3.17 -5.69 -13.68
N ASP A 53 -2.66 -5.69 -12.45
CA ASP A 53 -1.56 -6.54 -12.03
C ASP A 53 -1.70 -6.85 -10.54
N VAL A 54 -1.13 -7.98 -10.13
CA VAL A 54 -1.13 -8.45 -8.75
C VAL A 54 0.29 -8.82 -8.38
N ARG A 55 0.83 -8.19 -7.34
CA ARG A 55 2.23 -8.34 -6.94
C ARG A 55 2.35 -8.67 -5.46
N ALA A 56 3.43 -9.36 -5.10
CA ALA A 56 3.79 -9.58 -3.69
C ALA A 56 4.33 -8.30 -3.06
N TYR A 57 5.10 -7.53 -3.82
CA TYR A 57 5.63 -6.22 -3.43
C TYR A 57 5.89 -5.41 -4.71
N HIS A 58 6.16 -4.12 -4.55
CA HIS A 58 6.47 -3.24 -5.67
C HIS A 58 7.64 -2.33 -5.28
N VAL A 59 8.53 -2.04 -6.23
CA VAL A 59 9.66 -1.12 -6.02
C VAL A 59 9.57 0.00 -7.04
N MET A 60 9.61 1.24 -6.56
CA MET A 60 9.61 2.43 -7.40
C MET A 60 10.42 3.52 -6.70
N ASP A 61 11.30 4.19 -7.43
CA ASP A 61 12.17 5.26 -6.89
C ASP A 61 12.98 4.81 -5.65
N ARG A 62 13.42 3.55 -5.64
CA ARG A 62 14.14 2.91 -4.53
C ARG A 62 13.30 2.79 -3.26
N ILE A 63 11.99 2.92 -3.36
CA ILE A 63 11.05 2.74 -2.26
C ILE A 63 10.36 1.39 -2.43
N LEU A 64 10.28 0.64 -1.34
CA LEU A 64 9.58 -0.65 -1.29
C LEU A 64 8.14 -0.42 -0.85
N PHE A 65 7.21 -0.91 -1.66
CA PHE A 65 5.77 -0.93 -1.35
C PHE A 65 5.37 -2.35 -0.98
N SER A 66 4.77 -2.51 0.19
CA SER A 66 4.32 -3.81 0.69
C SER A 66 3.04 -3.64 1.50
N HIS A 67 2.31 -4.73 1.73
CA HIS A 67 1.14 -4.67 2.61
C HIS A 67 1.58 -4.52 4.06
N ILE A 68 2.45 -5.42 4.52
CA ILE A 68 2.99 -5.36 5.88
C ILE A 68 4.35 -4.66 5.87
N PRO A 69 4.71 -3.96 6.96
CA PRO A 69 6.05 -3.38 7.05
C PRO A 69 7.10 -4.49 7.07
N VAL A 70 8.18 -4.30 6.31
CA VAL A 70 9.28 -5.28 6.25
C VAL A 70 10.22 -5.10 7.43
N HIS A 71 10.99 -6.15 7.73
CA HIS A 71 11.99 -6.12 8.79
C HIS A 71 13.04 -5.04 8.53
N THR A 72 13.60 -4.48 9.59
CA THR A 72 14.60 -3.41 9.51
C THR A 72 15.84 -3.81 8.71
N ASP A 73 16.23 -5.07 8.76
CA ASP A 73 17.35 -5.57 7.96
C ASP A 73 17.07 -5.56 6.46
N SER A 74 15.80 -5.57 6.09
CA SER A 74 15.39 -5.52 4.68
C SER A 74 15.23 -4.08 4.19
N VAL A 75 14.71 -3.20 5.01
CA VAL A 75 14.43 -1.80 4.61
C VAL A 75 15.71 -1.02 4.31
N VAL A 76 16.85 -1.39 4.88
CA VAL A 76 18.13 -0.71 4.66
C VAL A 76 18.58 -0.72 3.20
N ARG A 77 18.05 -1.63 2.38
CA ARG A 77 18.35 -1.70 0.95
C ARG A 77 17.55 -0.70 0.13
N PHE A 78 16.57 -0.08 0.74
CA PHE A 78 15.65 0.84 0.09
C PHE A 78 15.72 2.20 0.76
N ARG A 79 15.21 3.21 0.08
CA ARG A 79 15.07 4.55 0.65
C ARG A 79 14.05 4.55 1.79
N ALA A 80 12.98 3.78 1.63
CA ALA A 80 11.92 3.67 2.62
C ALA A 80 11.02 2.48 2.31
N ASN A 81 10.14 2.14 3.24
CA ASN A 81 9.05 1.20 3.04
C ASN A 81 7.71 1.93 3.22
N ILE A 82 6.92 1.97 2.17
CA ILE A 82 5.53 2.43 2.23
C ILE A 82 4.65 1.19 2.35
N HIS A 83 3.79 1.16 3.37
CA HIS A 83 3.04 -0.05 3.72
C HIS A 83 1.64 0.27 4.24
N GLY A 84 0.81 -0.75 4.37
CA GLY A 84 -0.50 -0.70 5.00
C GLY A 84 -0.52 -1.51 6.30
N HIS A 85 -1.59 -2.26 6.49
CA HIS A 85 -1.78 -3.29 7.52
C HIS A 85 -1.93 -2.78 8.96
N LEU A 86 -1.14 -1.80 9.38
CA LEU A 86 -1.08 -1.40 10.79
C LEU A 86 -2.25 -0.52 11.24
N HIS A 87 -3.15 -0.14 10.32
CA HIS A 87 -4.29 0.74 10.60
C HIS A 87 -3.82 2.07 11.20
N GLU A 88 -4.17 2.38 12.44
CA GLU A 88 -3.75 3.61 13.11
C GLU A 88 -2.35 3.53 13.74
N ARG A 89 -1.74 2.35 13.75
CA ARG A 89 -0.41 2.16 14.35
C ARG A 89 0.70 2.47 13.36
N ILE A 90 1.88 2.77 13.87
CA ILE A 90 3.08 3.06 13.08
C ILE A 90 4.26 2.24 13.58
N VAL A 91 5.26 2.06 12.70
CA VAL A 91 6.53 1.43 13.10
C VAL A 91 7.33 2.43 13.94
N GLN A 92 7.85 1.96 15.06
CA GLN A 92 8.58 2.79 16.00
C GLN A 92 10.02 2.31 16.18
N LEU A 93 10.90 3.26 16.45
CA LEU A 93 12.24 2.99 16.96
C LEU A 93 12.14 2.47 18.41
N ARG A 94 13.24 1.91 18.94
CA ARG A 94 13.29 1.45 20.33
C ARG A 94 12.91 2.53 21.34
N CYS A 95 13.23 3.80 21.03
CA CYS A 95 12.88 4.92 21.91
C CYS A 95 11.41 5.32 21.86
N GLY A 96 10.58 4.65 21.05
CA GLY A 96 9.15 4.95 20.91
C GLY A 96 8.81 6.03 19.89
N LYS A 97 9.79 6.69 19.31
CA LYS A 97 9.57 7.68 18.25
C LYS A 97 9.28 6.97 16.92
N PRO A 98 8.52 7.62 15.99
CA PRO A 98 8.31 7.05 14.67
C PRO A 98 9.63 6.77 13.96
N ASP A 99 9.69 5.61 13.30
CA ASP A 99 10.85 5.27 12.45
C ASP A 99 10.67 5.95 11.09
N PRO A 100 11.55 6.90 10.71
CA PRO A 100 11.38 7.68 9.48
C PRO A 100 11.53 6.87 8.19
N ARG A 101 12.01 5.64 8.28
CA ARG A 101 12.15 4.76 7.11
C ARG A 101 10.83 4.13 6.69
N TYR A 102 9.77 4.26 7.51
CA TYR A 102 8.48 3.64 7.26
C TYR A 102 7.38 4.69 7.16
N LEU A 103 6.52 4.55 6.14
CA LEU A 103 5.31 5.35 5.99
C LEU A 103 4.11 4.43 5.88
N CYS A 104 3.18 4.53 6.81
CA CYS A 104 1.93 3.80 6.77
C CYS A 104 0.90 4.58 5.97
N VAL A 105 0.30 3.93 4.96
CA VAL A 105 -0.76 4.53 4.14
C VAL A 105 -2.13 3.91 4.41
N SER A 106 -2.28 3.20 5.53
CA SER A 106 -3.60 2.74 5.97
C SER A 106 -4.56 3.92 6.03
N VAL A 107 -5.77 3.72 5.54
CA VAL A 107 -6.73 4.81 5.36
C VAL A 107 -7.05 5.57 6.64
N GLU A 108 -6.95 4.92 7.79
CA GLU A 108 -7.17 5.54 9.10
C GLU A 108 -6.21 6.71 9.35
N GLN A 109 -5.02 6.69 8.74
CA GLN A 109 -4.01 7.74 8.90
C GLN A 109 -4.14 8.85 7.85
N TRP A 110 -5.02 8.69 6.86
CA TRP A 110 -5.15 9.61 5.72
C TRP A 110 -6.60 10.03 5.48
N LYS A 111 -7.40 10.15 6.53
CA LYS A 111 -8.80 10.60 6.49
C LYS A 111 -9.65 9.79 5.53
N PHE A 112 -9.38 8.48 5.45
CA PHE A 112 -10.10 7.53 4.59
C PHE A 112 -10.11 7.91 3.11
N SER A 113 -9.02 8.51 2.63
CA SER A 113 -8.86 8.91 1.24
C SER A 113 -7.55 8.39 0.67
N PRO A 114 -7.47 8.16 -0.65
CA PRO A 114 -6.20 7.85 -1.31
C PRO A 114 -5.22 8.99 -1.10
N VAL A 115 -3.94 8.65 -0.95
CA VAL A 115 -2.89 9.65 -0.81
C VAL A 115 -2.09 9.75 -2.11
N ASN A 116 -1.83 10.99 -2.51
CA ASN A 116 -1.01 11.26 -3.69
C ASN A 116 0.46 10.90 -3.41
N TYR A 117 1.10 10.21 -4.36
CA TYR A 117 2.48 9.76 -4.21
C TYR A 117 3.45 10.92 -3.95
N GLN A 118 3.25 12.08 -4.57
CA GLN A 118 4.12 13.24 -4.35
C GLN A 118 4.10 13.70 -2.89
N VAL A 119 2.97 13.60 -2.22
CA VAL A 119 2.85 13.92 -0.79
C VAL A 119 3.74 12.99 0.05
N LEU A 120 3.79 11.70 -0.31
CA LEU A 120 4.65 10.73 0.38
C LEU A 120 6.13 11.02 0.13
N LEU A 121 6.49 11.35 -1.11
CA LEU A 121 7.88 11.73 -1.45
C LEU A 121 8.32 12.96 -0.66
N ASP A 122 7.46 13.96 -0.54
CA ASP A 122 7.76 15.18 0.22
C ASP A 122 7.99 14.87 1.70
N LYS A 123 7.19 13.98 2.27
CA LYS A 123 7.39 13.55 3.66
C LYS A 123 8.73 12.84 3.86
N LEU A 124 9.11 11.96 2.95
CA LEU A 124 10.38 11.25 3.02
C LEU A 124 11.58 12.19 2.90
N SER A 125 11.45 13.25 2.11
CA SER A 125 12.52 14.24 1.90
C SER A 125 12.75 15.12 3.13
N LYS A 126 11.77 15.24 4.02
CA LYS A 126 11.84 16.04 5.25
C LYS A 126 12.35 15.24 6.46
N SER A 127 12.57 13.95 6.29
CA SER A 127 12.97 13.05 7.38
C SER A 127 14.48 12.99 7.55
#